data_4a3ce20791ceb3f44de4f18e0111a110
#
_entry.id   4a3ce20791ceb3f44de4f18e0111a110
#
_cell.length_a   1.000
_cell.length_b   1.000
_cell.length_c   1.000
_cell.angle_alpha   90.00
_cell.angle_beta   90.00
_cell.angle_gamma   90.00
#
_symmetry.space_group_name_H-M   'P 1'
#
loop_
_entity.id
_entity.type
_entity.pdbx_description
1 polymer ?
#
loop_
_entity_poly.entity_id
_entity_poly.type
_entity_poly.pdbx_seq_one_letter_code
_entity_poly.pdbx_strand_id
1 'polypeptide(L)'
;MRKLLLLSIFLCACANPTAPTETPDASLQPYLTATPEATSTPNVLVIVETPLPTNTPQIYIVESGDTISEIAEKFKIPQADLIAANPDVNPNTLAIGQTLIIPDLSASLAAASTPTPLPVPSTQAACHPTADSGNWCFALLHNNTAGVLENVSAQITLLDEDNNAIASQTAYLPLDILSPNSSLPVYAFFPNTPANLNPQIQLLSAMPGGSVYLPATLDNTIAQIDWDGKFAQISGQVFLPAESNAANQVWVAAAAYDSNGTVVGVRRWEGGALQPGSSLHFDFSVSSVGGEIEAVEFFVQAR
;
A
#
# COMPACT_ATOMS: atom_id res chain seq x y z
N MET A 1 50.21 63.07 21.44
CA MET A 1 51.44 62.75 20.70
C MET A 1 51.01 61.91 19.53
N ARG A 2 50.59 62.37 18.43
CA ARG A 2 51.26 62.86 17.20
C ARG A 2 52.38 61.93 16.71
N LYS A 3 52.05 61.15 15.57
CA LYS A 3 52.91 60.77 14.45
C LYS A 3 51.99 59.98 13.49
N LEU A 4 51.51 60.57 12.42
CA LEU A 4 52.13 61.03 11.14
C LEU A 4 52.67 59.86 10.32
N LEU A 5 51.93 59.56 9.24
CA LEU A 5 52.22 59.52 7.82
C LEU A 5 53.25 58.50 7.31
N LEU A 6 52.85 57.71 6.32
CA LEU A 6 53.37 57.88 4.96
C LEU A 6 52.58 57.10 3.91
N LEU A 7 52.05 57.84 2.96
CA LEU A 7 51.43 57.44 1.70
C LEU A 7 52.57 57.13 0.71
N SER A 8 52.58 55.93 0.12
CA SER A 8 53.46 55.63 -1.02
C SER A 8 52.63 55.20 -2.22
N ILE A 9 52.53 56.18 -3.12
CA ILE A 9 52.01 55.99 -4.49
C ILE A 9 53.12 55.38 -5.32
N PHE A 10 52.89 54.19 -5.89
CA PHE A 10 53.66 53.64 -7.01
C PHE A 10 52.80 53.60 -8.29
N LEU A 11 53.10 54.59 -9.16
CA LEU A 11 52.79 54.49 -10.54
C LEU A 11 53.80 53.55 -11.22
N CYS A 12 53.31 52.54 -11.90
CA CYS A 12 54.16 51.86 -12.89
C CYS A 12 53.35 51.62 -14.17
N ALA A 13 54.04 51.96 -15.23
CA ALA A 13 53.55 52.24 -16.56
C ALA A 13 53.12 50.98 -17.36
N CYS A 14 52.29 51.22 -18.36
CA CYS A 14 51.86 50.33 -19.43
C CYS A 14 53.01 49.66 -20.19
N ALA A 15 52.89 48.38 -20.40
CA ALA A 15 53.48 47.69 -21.58
C ALA A 15 52.47 46.62 -22.05
N ASN A 16 51.87 46.84 -23.21
CA ASN A 16 51.12 45.85 -23.93
C ASN A 16 52.06 44.87 -24.59
N PRO A 17 51.98 43.58 -24.37
CA PRO A 17 52.42 42.60 -25.37
C PRO A 17 51.22 42.15 -26.22
N THR A 18 51.33 42.32 -27.52
CA THR A 18 50.48 41.70 -28.54
C THR A 18 50.53 40.18 -28.39
N ALA A 19 49.40 39.61 -28.01
CA ALA A 19 49.18 38.15 -28.03
C ALA A 19 48.94 37.69 -29.49
N PRO A 20 49.51 36.57 -29.89
CA PRO A 20 49.15 35.96 -31.18
C PRO A 20 47.69 35.43 -31.15
N THR A 21 46.96 35.75 -32.21
CA THR A 21 45.62 35.25 -32.46
C THR A 21 45.72 33.76 -32.73
N GLU A 22 45.47 32.92 -31.76
CA GLU A 22 45.21 31.51 -32.00
C GLU A 22 43.78 31.38 -32.51
N THR A 23 43.66 30.87 -33.75
CA THR A 23 42.39 30.39 -34.28
C THR A 23 41.92 29.20 -33.42
N PRO A 24 40.66 29.20 -32.91
CA PRO A 24 40.16 28.00 -32.23
C PRO A 24 40.04 26.88 -33.24
N ASP A 25 40.82 25.84 -33.07
CA ASP A 25 40.67 24.56 -33.75
C ASP A 25 39.38 23.92 -33.22
N ALA A 26 38.30 24.08 -33.96
CA ALA A 26 37.02 23.45 -33.62
C ALA A 26 37.11 21.95 -33.93
N SER A 27 37.73 21.19 -33.07
CA SER A 27 37.60 19.75 -33.11
C SER A 27 36.16 19.39 -32.75
N LEU A 28 35.44 18.91 -33.74
CA LEU A 28 34.11 18.30 -33.53
C LEU A 28 34.26 17.10 -32.62
N GLN A 29 33.84 17.25 -31.36
CA GLN A 29 33.70 16.11 -30.49
C GLN A 29 32.54 15.23 -31.00
N PRO A 30 32.73 13.91 -31.13
CA PRO A 30 31.62 13.04 -31.50
C PRO A 30 30.53 13.14 -30.44
N TYR A 31 29.34 13.46 -30.88
CA TYR A 31 28.12 13.46 -30.06
C TYR A 31 27.90 12.03 -29.57
N LEU A 32 28.20 11.76 -28.32
CA LEU A 32 27.83 10.50 -27.69
C LEU A 32 26.32 10.54 -27.52
N THR A 33 25.60 9.88 -28.41
CA THR A 33 24.18 9.60 -28.25
C THR A 33 24.04 8.77 -26.98
N ALA A 34 23.53 9.36 -25.91
CA ALA A 34 23.13 8.62 -24.73
C ALA A 34 22.11 7.58 -25.20
N THR A 35 22.48 6.33 -25.17
CA THR A 35 21.51 5.24 -25.33
C THR A 35 20.50 5.40 -24.20
N PRO A 36 19.18 5.55 -24.48
CA PRO A 36 18.21 5.62 -23.40
C PRO A 36 18.35 4.35 -22.57
N GLU A 37 18.64 4.50 -21.28
CA GLU A 37 18.52 3.40 -20.36
C GLU A 37 17.13 2.80 -20.50
N ALA A 38 17.07 1.49 -20.65
CA ALA A 38 15.82 0.77 -20.74
C ALA A 38 15.04 1.05 -19.45
N THR A 39 14.00 1.86 -19.56
CA THR A 39 13.03 2.07 -18.51
C THR A 39 12.50 0.69 -18.14
N SER A 40 12.76 0.24 -16.92
CA SER A 40 12.21 -1.01 -16.41
C SER A 40 10.68 -0.91 -16.51
N THR A 41 10.10 -1.67 -17.40
CA THR A 41 8.66 -1.83 -17.48
C THR A 41 8.20 -2.40 -16.16
N PRO A 42 7.29 -1.74 -15.42
CA PRO A 42 6.76 -2.34 -14.19
C PRO A 42 6.17 -3.70 -14.57
N ASN A 43 6.55 -4.76 -13.85
CA ASN A 43 5.92 -6.06 -13.96
C ASN A 43 4.48 -5.92 -13.46
N VAL A 44 3.58 -5.54 -14.37
CA VAL A 44 2.14 -5.62 -14.12
C VAL A 44 1.81 -7.11 -14.16
N LEU A 45 1.64 -7.73 -13.00
CA LEU A 45 1.02 -9.04 -12.87
C LEU A 45 -0.42 -8.89 -13.34
N VAL A 46 -0.68 -9.21 -14.60
CA VAL A 46 -2.04 -9.41 -15.09
C VAL A 46 -2.55 -10.68 -14.39
N ILE A 47 -3.43 -10.52 -13.42
CA ILE A 47 -4.17 -11.64 -12.85
C ILE A 47 -5.06 -12.16 -13.98
N VAL A 48 -4.64 -13.23 -14.63
CA VAL A 48 -5.54 -14.00 -15.49
C VAL A 48 -6.51 -14.69 -14.55
N GLU A 49 -7.73 -14.16 -14.47
CA GLU A 49 -8.81 -14.85 -13.80
C GLU A 49 -8.97 -16.21 -14.46
N THR A 50 -8.51 -17.26 -13.79
CA THR A 50 -8.85 -18.61 -14.17
C THR A 50 -10.36 -18.75 -13.96
N PRO A 51 -11.18 -18.99 -15.00
CA PRO A 51 -12.62 -19.16 -14.79
C PRO A 51 -12.80 -20.26 -13.77
N LEU A 52 -13.47 -19.93 -12.65
CA LEU A 52 -13.89 -20.96 -11.69
C LEU A 52 -14.66 -22.03 -12.47
N PRO A 53 -14.45 -23.32 -12.17
CA PRO A 53 -15.25 -24.38 -12.77
C PRO A 53 -16.72 -24.09 -12.48
N THR A 54 -17.50 -23.87 -13.53
CA THR A 54 -18.95 -23.69 -13.39
C THR A 54 -19.49 -25.03 -12.92
N ASN A 55 -19.94 -25.12 -11.67
CA ASN A 55 -20.57 -26.31 -11.14
C ASN A 55 -21.82 -26.60 -11.99
N THR A 56 -21.85 -27.76 -12.56
CA THR A 56 -23.07 -28.24 -13.28
C THR A 56 -24.19 -28.34 -12.25
N PRO A 57 -25.33 -27.65 -12.42
CA PRO A 57 -26.40 -27.68 -11.45
C PRO A 57 -26.90 -29.12 -11.28
N GLN A 58 -27.03 -29.55 -10.04
CA GLN A 58 -27.61 -30.86 -9.72
C GLN A 58 -29.11 -30.81 -10.01
N ILE A 59 -29.61 -31.77 -10.76
CA ILE A 59 -31.02 -31.87 -11.14
C ILE A 59 -31.68 -33.02 -10.38
N TYR A 60 -32.86 -32.75 -9.81
CA TYR A 60 -33.73 -33.76 -9.16
C TYR A 60 -35.05 -33.86 -9.91
N ILE A 61 -35.54 -35.11 -10.10
CA ILE A 61 -36.84 -35.38 -10.71
C ILE A 61 -37.81 -35.75 -9.59
N VAL A 62 -38.91 -35.01 -9.47
CA VAL A 62 -39.94 -35.18 -8.45
C VAL A 62 -40.61 -36.54 -8.55
N GLU A 63 -40.63 -37.28 -7.47
CA GLU A 63 -41.25 -38.61 -7.34
C GLU A 63 -42.63 -38.48 -6.65
N SER A 64 -43.40 -39.62 -6.66
CA SER A 64 -44.71 -39.64 -6.03
C SER A 64 -44.62 -39.52 -4.51
N GLY A 65 -45.26 -38.50 -3.94
CA GLY A 65 -45.27 -38.21 -2.51
C GLY A 65 -44.27 -37.13 -2.09
N ASP A 66 -43.39 -36.63 -2.98
CA ASP A 66 -42.45 -35.59 -2.68
C ASP A 66 -43.12 -34.24 -2.40
N THR A 67 -42.60 -33.56 -1.43
CA THR A 67 -42.88 -32.15 -1.14
C THR A 67 -41.58 -31.30 -1.19
N ILE A 68 -41.70 -30.01 -1.44
CA ILE A 68 -40.52 -29.10 -1.42
C ILE A 68 -39.76 -29.22 -0.11
N SER A 69 -40.45 -29.37 1.02
CA SER A 69 -39.81 -29.51 2.34
C SER A 69 -39.00 -30.80 2.47
N GLU A 70 -39.53 -31.92 2.05
CA GLU A 70 -38.83 -33.22 2.10
C GLU A 70 -37.64 -33.26 1.14
N ILE A 71 -37.78 -32.68 -0.05
CA ILE A 71 -36.70 -32.57 -1.03
C ILE A 71 -35.59 -31.68 -0.45
N ALA A 72 -35.92 -30.53 0.13
CA ALA A 72 -34.97 -29.63 0.78
C ALA A 72 -34.22 -30.33 1.92
N GLU A 73 -34.92 -31.11 2.77
CA GLU A 73 -34.31 -31.88 3.84
C GLU A 73 -33.40 -33.01 3.31
N LYS A 74 -33.81 -33.70 2.26
CA LYS A 74 -33.04 -34.76 1.58
C LYS A 74 -31.67 -34.24 1.08
N PHE A 75 -31.64 -33.03 0.54
CA PHE A 75 -30.43 -32.38 0.03
C PHE A 75 -29.74 -31.48 1.06
N LYS A 76 -30.28 -31.39 2.27
CA LYS A 76 -29.75 -30.56 3.39
C LYS A 76 -29.60 -29.09 3.01
N ILE A 77 -30.54 -28.53 2.28
CA ILE A 77 -30.62 -27.15 1.86
C ILE A 77 -31.83 -26.46 2.49
N PRO A 78 -31.78 -25.14 2.75
CA PRO A 78 -32.95 -24.38 3.16
C PRO A 78 -34.06 -24.46 2.09
N GLN A 79 -35.30 -24.64 2.53
CA GLN A 79 -36.45 -24.68 1.63
C GLN A 79 -36.57 -23.39 0.79
N ALA A 80 -36.23 -22.22 1.38
CA ALA A 80 -36.24 -20.95 0.70
C ALA A 80 -35.26 -20.89 -0.49
N ASP A 81 -34.11 -21.52 -0.37
CA ASP A 81 -33.06 -21.53 -1.42
C ASP A 81 -33.49 -22.47 -2.56
N LEU A 82 -34.14 -23.61 -2.23
CA LEU A 82 -34.71 -24.50 -3.24
C LEU A 82 -35.81 -23.82 -4.06
N ILE A 83 -36.70 -23.06 -3.40
CA ILE A 83 -37.75 -22.27 -4.06
C ILE A 83 -37.13 -21.17 -4.94
N ALA A 84 -36.15 -20.45 -4.42
CA ALA A 84 -35.46 -19.38 -5.15
C ALA A 84 -34.73 -19.89 -6.41
N ALA A 85 -34.15 -21.10 -6.35
CA ALA A 85 -33.52 -21.75 -7.50
C ALA A 85 -34.52 -22.26 -8.57
N ASN A 86 -35.82 -22.30 -8.23
CA ASN A 86 -36.90 -22.83 -9.10
C ASN A 86 -38.09 -21.85 -9.18
N PRO A 87 -37.92 -20.62 -9.68
CA PRO A 87 -38.95 -19.58 -9.63
C PRO A 87 -40.24 -19.94 -10.42
N ASP A 88 -40.13 -20.82 -11.41
CA ASP A 88 -41.22 -21.24 -12.25
C ASP A 88 -42.04 -22.41 -11.64
N VAL A 89 -41.62 -22.91 -10.46
CA VAL A 89 -42.26 -24.04 -9.79
C VAL A 89 -43.17 -23.57 -8.67
N ASN A 90 -44.43 -24.04 -8.68
CA ASN A 90 -45.33 -23.76 -7.55
C ASN A 90 -44.99 -24.70 -6.38
N PRO A 91 -44.53 -24.17 -5.23
CA PRO A 91 -44.06 -24.98 -4.10
C PRO A 91 -45.16 -25.81 -3.43
N ASN A 92 -46.46 -25.49 -3.67
CA ASN A 92 -47.60 -26.17 -3.10
C ASN A 92 -48.16 -27.26 -4.00
N THR A 93 -47.71 -27.34 -5.27
CA THR A 93 -48.23 -28.28 -6.24
C THR A 93 -47.12 -28.81 -7.16
N LEU A 94 -46.37 -29.79 -6.67
CA LEU A 94 -45.36 -30.46 -7.49
C LEU A 94 -45.99 -31.50 -8.40
N ALA A 95 -45.58 -31.56 -9.65
CA ALA A 95 -45.97 -32.62 -10.57
C ALA A 95 -44.92 -33.76 -10.56
N ILE A 96 -45.40 -34.99 -10.52
CA ILE A 96 -44.53 -36.18 -10.66
C ILE A 96 -43.80 -36.10 -12.01
N GLY A 97 -42.47 -36.28 -12.00
CA GLY A 97 -41.63 -36.16 -13.18
C GLY A 97 -41.15 -34.71 -13.43
N GLN A 98 -41.57 -33.74 -12.63
CA GLN A 98 -41.09 -32.36 -12.72
C GLN A 98 -39.60 -32.27 -12.34
N THR A 99 -38.85 -31.46 -13.07
CA THR A 99 -37.43 -31.26 -12.84
C THR A 99 -37.22 -30.07 -11.89
N LEU A 100 -36.44 -30.29 -10.84
CA LEU A 100 -36.00 -29.24 -9.89
C LEU A 100 -34.49 -29.06 -9.97
N ILE A 101 -34.07 -27.84 -9.96
CA ILE A 101 -32.65 -27.44 -9.78
C ILE A 101 -32.35 -27.44 -8.30
N ILE A 102 -31.38 -28.26 -7.87
CA ILE A 102 -30.90 -28.30 -6.50
C ILE A 102 -29.72 -27.35 -6.41
N PRO A 103 -29.82 -26.23 -5.66
CA PRO A 103 -28.70 -25.31 -5.48
C PRO A 103 -27.61 -25.98 -4.66
N ASP A 104 -26.37 -25.85 -5.12
CA ASP A 104 -25.20 -26.27 -4.34
C ASP A 104 -24.90 -25.20 -3.26
N LEU A 105 -25.07 -25.57 -1.98
CA LEU A 105 -24.80 -24.66 -0.85
C LEU A 105 -23.32 -24.21 -0.80
N SER A 106 -22.40 -25.05 -1.26
CA SER A 106 -21.00 -24.69 -1.38
C SER A 106 -20.79 -23.57 -2.42
N ALA A 107 -21.59 -23.54 -3.48
CA ALA A 107 -21.59 -22.46 -4.46
C ALA A 107 -22.31 -21.20 -3.94
N SER A 108 -23.35 -21.34 -3.10
CA SER A 108 -24.06 -20.20 -2.48
C SER A 108 -23.22 -19.49 -1.42
N LEU A 109 -22.37 -20.21 -0.69
CA LEU A 109 -21.37 -19.61 0.22
C LEU A 109 -20.20 -18.97 -0.56
N ALA A 110 -19.89 -19.45 -1.76
CA ALA A 110 -18.91 -18.85 -2.66
C ALA A 110 -19.51 -17.70 -3.50
N ALA A 111 -20.83 -17.67 -3.69
CA ALA A 111 -21.57 -16.59 -4.38
C ALA A 111 -21.96 -15.41 -3.46
N ALA A 112 -21.67 -15.46 -2.16
CA ALA A 112 -21.37 -14.24 -1.41
C ALA A 112 -20.13 -13.66 -2.09
N SER A 113 -20.36 -12.86 -3.15
CA SER A 113 -19.33 -12.26 -3.97
C SER A 113 -18.26 -11.69 -3.06
N THR A 114 -17.12 -12.39 -2.95
CA THR A 114 -15.91 -11.77 -2.40
C THR A 114 -15.67 -10.59 -3.31
N PRO A 115 -15.83 -9.36 -2.82
CA PRO A 115 -15.68 -8.21 -3.68
C PRO A 115 -14.29 -8.27 -4.29
N THR A 116 -14.20 -8.21 -5.60
CA THR A 116 -12.91 -8.19 -6.30
C THR A 116 -12.15 -6.96 -5.82
N PRO A 117 -10.93 -7.11 -5.27
CA PRO A 117 -10.13 -5.97 -4.85
C PRO A 117 -9.94 -4.99 -6.00
N LEU A 118 -10.02 -3.69 -5.72
CA LEU A 118 -9.65 -2.69 -6.71
C LEU A 118 -8.15 -2.84 -7.06
N PRO A 119 -7.77 -2.73 -8.35
CA PRO A 119 -6.37 -2.81 -8.74
C PRO A 119 -5.61 -1.60 -8.19
N VAL A 120 -4.80 -1.83 -7.19
CA VAL A 120 -3.95 -0.83 -6.55
C VAL A 120 -2.50 -1.06 -7.00
N PRO A 121 -1.86 -0.10 -7.69
CA PRO A 121 -0.45 -0.22 -8.03
C PRO A 121 0.42 -0.43 -6.80
N SER A 122 1.38 -1.31 -6.89
CA SER A 122 2.35 -1.59 -5.84
C SER A 122 3.77 -1.49 -6.37
N THR A 123 4.69 -1.00 -5.52
CA THR A 123 6.13 -1.13 -5.80
C THR A 123 6.59 -2.54 -5.48
N GLN A 124 7.75 -2.90 -6.02
CA GLN A 124 8.43 -4.12 -5.62
C GLN A 124 8.67 -4.11 -4.11
N ALA A 125 8.47 -5.24 -3.44
CA ALA A 125 8.76 -5.37 -2.02
C ALA A 125 10.28 -5.34 -1.78
N ALA A 126 10.69 -4.66 -0.70
CA ALA A 126 12.05 -4.63 -0.22
C ALA A 126 12.11 -5.24 1.18
N CYS A 127 13.10 -6.10 1.43
CA CYS A 127 13.28 -6.75 2.72
C CYS A 127 14.60 -6.35 3.36
N HIS A 128 14.57 -6.12 4.66
CA HIS A 128 15.72 -5.74 5.46
C HIS A 128 15.97 -6.81 6.53
N PRO A 129 17.14 -7.48 6.52
CA PRO A 129 17.44 -8.50 7.51
C PRO A 129 17.67 -7.88 8.89
N THR A 130 17.22 -8.59 9.93
CA THR A 130 17.44 -8.20 11.32
C THR A 130 18.52 -9.04 11.98
N ALA A 131 19.08 -8.52 13.08
CA ALA A 131 20.09 -9.25 13.87
C ALA A 131 19.56 -10.58 14.45
N ASP A 132 18.24 -10.68 14.64
CA ASP A 132 17.57 -11.86 15.20
C ASP A 132 17.16 -12.89 14.14
N SER A 133 17.85 -12.93 13.01
CA SER A 133 17.59 -13.87 11.91
C SER A 133 16.18 -13.78 11.33
N GLY A 134 15.64 -12.59 11.22
CA GLY A 134 14.37 -12.30 10.55
C GLY A 134 14.52 -11.26 9.45
N ASN A 135 13.42 -10.98 8.76
CA ASN A 135 13.35 -9.95 7.74
C ASN A 135 12.12 -9.07 7.93
N TRP A 136 12.28 -7.75 7.97
CA TRP A 136 11.20 -6.80 7.76
C TRP A 136 11.05 -6.53 6.28
N CYS A 137 9.87 -6.78 5.74
CA CYS A 137 9.57 -6.54 4.35
C CYS A 137 8.50 -5.47 4.19
N PHE A 138 8.72 -4.53 3.26
CA PHE A 138 7.86 -3.39 2.96
C PHE A 138 7.56 -3.32 1.47
N ALA A 139 6.38 -2.83 1.12
CA ALA A 139 6.05 -2.44 -0.24
C ALA A 139 5.08 -1.27 -0.21
N LEU A 140 5.20 -0.31 -1.14
CA LEU A 140 4.27 0.81 -1.23
C LEU A 140 3.05 0.40 -2.07
N LEU A 141 1.86 0.70 -1.55
CA LEU A 141 0.62 0.66 -2.30
C LEU A 141 0.17 2.09 -2.59
N HIS A 142 -0.16 2.37 -3.85
CA HIS A 142 -0.59 3.69 -4.29
C HIS A 142 -2.08 3.70 -4.63
N ASN A 143 -2.88 4.51 -3.94
CA ASN A 143 -4.29 4.68 -4.27
C ASN A 143 -4.44 5.66 -5.44
N ASN A 144 -4.62 5.14 -6.64
CA ASN A 144 -4.86 5.91 -7.86
C ASN A 144 -6.35 6.21 -8.11
N THR A 145 -7.23 5.93 -7.14
CA THR A 145 -8.66 6.23 -7.23
C THR A 145 -9.00 7.59 -6.60
N ALA A 146 -10.18 8.11 -6.92
CA ALA A 146 -10.68 9.36 -6.34
C ALA A 146 -11.27 9.18 -4.92
N GLY A 147 -11.46 7.94 -4.47
CA GLY A 147 -12.05 7.59 -3.18
C GLY A 147 -11.03 7.05 -2.20
N VAL A 148 -11.41 7.02 -0.92
CA VAL A 148 -10.66 6.35 0.13
C VAL A 148 -10.80 4.84 -0.03
N LEU A 149 -9.72 4.10 0.19
CA LEU A 149 -9.74 2.64 0.24
C LEU A 149 -9.59 2.16 1.68
N GLU A 150 -10.32 1.10 2.02
CA GLU A 150 -10.32 0.42 3.32
C GLU A 150 -9.97 -1.07 3.16
N ASN A 151 -9.68 -1.73 4.29
CA ASN A 151 -9.35 -3.16 4.32
C ASN A 151 -8.25 -3.52 3.31
N VAL A 152 -7.29 -2.62 3.16
CA VAL A 152 -6.17 -2.81 2.23
C VAL A 152 -5.17 -3.78 2.85
N SER A 153 -4.92 -4.87 2.16
CA SER A 153 -3.93 -5.88 2.57
C SER A 153 -3.27 -6.51 1.36
N ALA A 154 -2.05 -6.97 1.55
CA ALA A 154 -1.29 -7.68 0.53
C ALA A 154 -0.61 -8.91 1.13
N GLN A 155 -0.33 -9.90 0.32
CA GLN A 155 0.53 -11.01 0.69
C GLN A 155 1.94 -10.73 0.20
N ILE A 156 2.91 -10.84 1.09
CA ILE A 156 4.33 -10.86 0.73
C ILE A 156 4.80 -12.31 0.84
N THR A 157 5.40 -12.82 -0.22
CA THR A 157 5.97 -14.17 -0.29
C THR A 157 7.46 -14.06 -0.55
N LEU A 158 8.25 -14.71 0.27
CA LEU A 158 9.70 -14.79 0.12
C LEU A 158 10.06 -16.03 -0.68
N LEU A 159 10.78 -15.85 -1.78
CA LEU A 159 11.20 -16.91 -2.68
C LEU A 159 12.72 -17.13 -2.57
N ASP A 160 13.16 -18.38 -2.73
CA ASP A 160 14.57 -18.71 -2.90
C ASP A 160 15.06 -18.45 -4.35
N GLU A 161 16.31 -18.77 -4.62
CA GLU A 161 16.93 -18.61 -5.95
C GLU A 161 16.26 -19.47 -7.03
N ASP A 162 15.62 -20.58 -6.63
CA ASP A 162 14.90 -21.50 -7.51
C ASP A 162 13.42 -21.13 -7.66
N ASN A 163 12.98 -19.95 -7.13
CA ASN A 163 11.59 -19.49 -7.08
C ASN A 163 10.64 -20.37 -6.24
N ASN A 164 11.13 -21.14 -5.29
CA ASN A 164 10.28 -21.84 -4.34
C ASN A 164 9.88 -20.90 -3.21
N ALA A 165 8.61 -20.96 -2.79
CA ALA A 165 8.12 -20.18 -1.67
C ALA A 165 8.66 -20.74 -0.34
N ILE A 166 9.43 -19.90 0.38
CA ILE A 166 10.01 -20.23 1.68
C ILE A 166 9.11 -19.79 2.82
N ALA A 167 8.52 -18.60 2.70
CA ALA A 167 7.60 -18.05 3.70
C ALA A 167 6.62 -17.09 3.04
N SER A 168 5.43 -16.97 3.64
CA SER A 168 4.40 -16.04 3.18
C SER A 168 3.69 -15.42 4.38
N GLN A 169 3.46 -14.10 4.34
CA GLN A 169 2.79 -13.34 5.39
C GLN A 169 1.82 -12.32 4.79
N THR A 170 0.71 -12.10 5.46
CA THR A 170 -0.18 -10.99 5.13
C THR A 170 0.41 -9.69 5.68
N ALA A 171 0.59 -8.72 4.81
CA ALA A 171 1.07 -7.39 5.13
C ALA A 171 -0.10 -6.40 5.17
N TYR A 172 -0.09 -5.50 6.15
CA TYR A 172 -1.13 -4.51 6.38
C TYR A 172 -0.55 -3.11 6.33
N LEU A 173 -1.41 -2.13 6.05
CA LEU A 173 -1.09 -0.72 6.22
C LEU A 173 -0.93 -0.36 7.71
N PRO A 174 -0.18 0.69 8.04
CA PRO A 174 -0.15 1.25 9.40
C PRO A 174 -1.46 1.92 9.81
N LEU A 175 -2.30 2.31 8.85
CA LEU A 175 -3.64 2.89 9.02
C LEU A 175 -4.70 1.97 8.42
N ASP A 176 -5.96 2.15 8.82
CA ASP A 176 -7.09 1.36 8.27
C ASP A 176 -7.48 1.83 6.86
N ILE A 177 -7.03 3.04 6.48
CA ILE A 177 -7.37 3.67 5.20
C ILE A 177 -6.14 3.99 4.36
N LEU A 178 -6.35 4.00 3.05
CA LEU A 178 -5.44 4.56 2.06
C LEU A 178 -6.14 5.72 1.34
N SER A 179 -5.72 6.94 1.65
CA SER A 179 -6.31 8.16 1.11
C SER A 179 -6.15 8.28 -0.41
N PRO A 180 -7.03 9.03 -1.11
CA PRO A 180 -6.88 9.26 -2.56
C PRO A 180 -5.53 9.86 -2.91
N ASN A 181 -4.93 9.41 -4.01
CA ASN A 181 -3.65 9.90 -4.54
C ASN A 181 -2.48 9.85 -3.53
N SER A 182 -2.56 8.98 -2.53
CA SER A 182 -1.49 8.76 -1.55
C SER A 182 -0.88 7.37 -1.68
N SER A 183 0.34 7.23 -1.17
CA SER A 183 1.03 5.96 -1.08
C SER A 183 1.29 5.62 0.37
N LEU A 184 0.97 4.41 0.79
CA LEU A 184 1.26 3.91 2.13
C LEU A 184 1.96 2.56 2.05
N PRO A 185 2.96 2.32 2.91
CA PRO A 185 3.61 1.01 2.95
C PRO A 185 2.73 -0.03 3.64
N VAL A 186 2.62 -1.20 3.02
CA VAL A 186 2.27 -2.45 3.71
C VAL A 186 3.55 -3.10 4.19
N TYR A 187 3.49 -3.76 5.33
CA TYR A 187 4.67 -4.40 5.91
C TYR A 187 4.35 -5.67 6.67
N ALA A 188 5.33 -6.58 6.70
CA ALA A 188 5.27 -7.83 7.46
C ALA A 188 6.65 -8.22 7.97
N PHE A 189 6.68 -8.91 9.10
CA PHE A 189 7.90 -9.49 9.66
C PHE A 189 7.95 -11.00 9.44
N PHE A 190 9.08 -11.48 8.94
CA PHE A 190 9.34 -12.90 8.70
C PHE A 190 10.40 -13.39 9.68
N PRO A 191 10.02 -14.08 10.75
CA PRO A 191 10.98 -14.63 11.70
C PRO A 191 11.73 -15.83 11.11
N ASN A 192 12.98 -16.00 11.52
CA ASN A 192 13.81 -17.17 11.19
C ASN A 192 13.93 -17.44 9.65
N THR A 193 14.01 -16.38 8.86
CA THR A 193 14.18 -16.49 7.41
C THR A 193 15.56 -15.99 6.98
N PRO A 194 16.19 -16.63 5.95
CA PRO A 194 17.46 -16.17 5.38
C PRO A 194 17.38 -14.73 4.87
N ALA A 195 18.53 -14.04 4.83
CA ALA A 195 18.60 -12.65 4.37
C ALA A 195 18.42 -12.46 2.85
N ASN A 196 18.77 -13.48 2.05
CA ASN A 196 18.88 -13.37 0.58
C ASN A 196 17.69 -14.04 -0.11
N LEU A 197 16.47 -13.62 0.25
CA LEU A 197 15.25 -14.10 -0.39
C LEU A 197 14.67 -13.01 -1.30
N ASN A 198 14.01 -13.43 -2.38
CA ASN A 198 13.34 -12.54 -3.31
C ASN A 198 11.88 -12.33 -2.88
N PRO A 199 11.50 -11.11 -2.42
CA PRO A 199 10.12 -10.85 -2.04
C PRO A 199 9.24 -10.63 -3.26
N GLN A 200 8.07 -11.25 -3.27
CA GLN A 200 6.97 -10.96 -4.19
C GLN A 200 5.77 -10.42 -3.41
N ILE A 201 5.06 -9.49 -4.01
CA ILE A 201 3.84 -8.92 -3.43
C ILE A 201 2.62 -9.24 -4.28
N GLN A 202 1.52 -9.61 -3.63
CA GLN A 202 0.21 -9.79 -4.22
C GLN A 202 -0.84 -9.06 -3.41
N LEU A 203 -1.63 -8.18 -4.04
CA LEU A 203 -2.76 -7.54 -3.39
C LEU A 203 -3.83 -8.59 -3.04
N LEU A 204 -4.28 -8.60 -1.78
CA LEU A 204 -5.36 -9.48 -1.31
C LEU A 204 -6.69 -8.75 -1.23
N SER A 205 -6.68 -7.51 -0.73
CA SER A 205 -7.88 -6.71 -0.54
C SER A 205 -7.59 -5.23 -0.72
N ALA A 206 -8.54 -4.52 -1.32
CA ALA A 206 -8.64 -3.05 -1.34
C ALA A 206 -10.09 -2.71 -1.68
N MET A 207 -10.82 -2.12 -0.75
CA MET A 207 -12.27 -1.88 -0.85
C MET A 207 -12.55 -0.39 -0.84
N PRO A 208 -13.54 0.09 -1.62
CA PRO A 208 -14.04 1.45 -1.44
C PRO A 208 -14.58 1.66 -0.02
N GLY A 209 -14.20 2.76 0.60
CA GLY A 209 -14.62 3.05 1.97
C GLY A 209 -14.55 4.54 2.31
N GLY A 210 -14.38 4.86 3.57
CA GLY A 210 -14.12 6.22 4.06
C GLY A 210 -15.28 6.94 4.72
N SER A 211 -16.48 6.36 4.78
CA SER A 211 -17.66 7.03 5.36
C SER A 211 -17.60 7.25 6.89
N VAL A 212 -16.73 6.52 7.58
CA VAL A 212 -16.59 6.57 9.05
C VAL A 212 -15.44 7.48 9.49
N TYR A 213 -14.59 7.90 8.55
CA TYR A 213 -13.39 8.67 8.86
C TYR A 213 -13.63 10.17 8.74
N LEU A 214 -12.97 10.91 9.63
CA LEU A 214 -13.13 12.34 9.78
C LEU A 214 -12.01 13.10 9.06
N PRO A 215 -12.23 14.34 8.60
CA PRO A 215 -11.27 15.12 7.80
C PRO A 215 -10.17 15.74 8.68
N ALA A 216 -9.47 14.92 9.44
CA ALA A 216 -8.34 15.38 10.25
C ALA A 216 -7.15 15.76 9.36
N THR A 217 -6.42 16.80 9.77
CA THR A 217 -5.21 17.30 9.10
C THR A 217 -4.02 17.28 10.03
N LEU A 218 -2.81 17.27 9.45
CA LEU A 218 -1.56 17.37 10.18
C LEU A 218 -1.01 18.80 10.08
N ASP A 219 -0.66 19.36 11.23
CA ASP A 219 -0.07 20.69 11.34
C ASP A 219 1.28 20.64 12.07
N ASN A 220 2.21 21.51 11.67
CA ASN A 220 3.52 21.69 12.31
C ASN A 220 4.30 20.36 12.45
N THR A 221 4.23 19.49 11.45
CA THR A 221 4.95 18.22 11.45
C THR A 221 6.44 18.42 11.25
N ILE A 222 7.23 17.83 12.11
CA ILE A 222 8.70 17.87 12.08
C ILE A 222 9.22 16.44 12.20
N ALA A 223 10.15 16.07 11.31
CA ALA A 223 10.99 14.89 11.47
C ALA A 223 12.43 15.36 11.71
N GLN A 224 12.97 15.09 12.89
CA GLN A 224 14.36 15.34 13.20
C GLN A 224 15.13 14.02 13.05
N ILE A 225 15.84 13.89 11.94
CA ILE A 225 16.64 12.71 11.64
C ILE A 225 17.98 12.83 12.38
N ASP A 226 18.39 11.76 13.03
CA ASP A 226 19.66 11.67 13.73
C ASP A 226 20.83 11.70 12.72
N TRP A 227 22.01 12.06 13.21
CA TRP A 227 23.22 12.22 12.38
C TRP A 227 23.65 10.92 11.66
N ASP A 228 23.29 9.75 12.17
CA ASP A 228 23.59 8.45 11.58
C ASP A 228 22.45 7.90 10.68
N GLY A 229 21.35 8.66 10.54
CA GLY A 229 20.20 8.29 9.72
C GLY A 229 19.43 7.05 10.20
N LYS A 230 19.74 6.54 11.42
CA LYS A 230 19.10 5.31 11.91
C LYS A 230 17.82 5.54 12.67
N PHE A 231 17.56 6.79 13.00
CA PHE A 231 16.48 7.17 13.87
C PHE A 231 15.93 8.55 13.49
N ALA A 232 14.62 8.73 13.54
CA ALA A 232 14.00 10.05 13.39
C ALA A 232 12.99 10.27 14.51
N GLN A 233 13.16 11.39 15.24
CA GLN A 233 12.18 11.89 16.19
C GLN A 233 11.11 12.68 15.45
N ILE A 234 9.86 12.39 15.72
CA ILE A 234 8.70 12.91 15.02
C ILE A 234 7.82 13.66 16.00
N SER A 235 7.41 14.87 15.66
CA SER A 235 6.45 15.63 16.43
C SER A 235 5.52 16.44 15.53
N GLY A 236 4.36 16.83 16.06
CA GLY A 236 3.37 17.60 15.33
C GLY A 236 2.03 17.67 16.04
N GLN A 237 1.03 18.15 15.33
CA GLN A 237 -0.33 18.21 15.82
C GLN A 237 -1.30 17.66 14.79
N VAL A 238 -2.32 16.96 15.28
CA VAL A 238 -3.51 16.60 14.49
C VAL A 238 -4.58 17.63 14.79
N PHE A 239 -5.11 18.27 13.77
CA PHE A 239 -6.22 19.21 13.86
C PHE A 239 -7.50 18.58 13.30
N LEU A 240 -8.62 18.79 14.00
CA LEU A 240 -9.95 18.38 13.56
C LEU A 240 -10.80 19.62 13.30
N PRO A 241 -11.33 19.83 12.08
CA PRO A 241 -12.16 21.00 11.74
C PRO A 241 -13.37 21.16 12.66
N ALA A 242 -13.78 22.41 12.92
CA ALA A 242 -14.85 22.73 13.87
C ALA A 242 -16.24 22.21 13.42
N GLU A 243 -16.44 22.04 12.11
CA GLU A 243 -17.65 21.49 11.48
C GLU A 243 -17.69 19.95 11.48
N SER A 244 -16.62 19.30 11.93
CA SER A 244 -16.54 17.85 12.01
C SER A 244 -17.28 17.29 13.22
N ASN A 245 -17.48 15.99 13.25
CA ASN A 245 -17.86 15.27 14.47
C ASN A 245 -16.63 15.07 15.36
N ALA A 246 -16.86 14.81 16.65
CA ALA A 246 -15.75 14.42 17.56
C ALA A 246 -15.17 13.07 17.14
N ALA A 247 -13.85 12.98 17.13
CA ALA A 247 -13.14 11.72 16.93
C ALA A 247 -13.02 10.97 18.26
N ASN A 248 -13.24 9.67 18.23
CA ASN A 248 -12.97 8.78 19.37
C ASN A 248 -11.51 8.31 19.41
N GLN A 249 -10.89 8.28 18.24
CA GLN A 249 -9.53 7.77 18.06
C GLN A 249 -8.82 8.51 16.92
N VAL A 250 -7.56 8.83 17.14
CA VAL A 250 -6.68 9.46 16.17
C VAL A 250 -5.42 8.61 16.02
N TRP A 251 -5.03 8.31 14.79
CA TRP A 251 -3.77 7.66 14.48
C TRP A 251 -2.92 8.52 13.55
N VAL A 252 -1.63 8.54 13.83
CA VAL A 252 -0.63 9.13 12.95
C VAL A 252 0.36 8.06 12.56
N ALA A 253 0.59 7.89 11.28
CA ALA A 253 1.63 7.00 10.77
C ALA A 253 2.77 7.81 10.18
N ALA A 254 3.99 7.31 10.35
CA ALA A 254 5.18 7.81 9.69
C ALA A 254 5.84 6.68 8.92
N ALA A 255 6.20 6.95 7.67
CA ALA A 255 6.99 6.08 6.82
C ALA A 255 8.34 6.75 6.53
N ALA A 256 9.42 6.06 6.84
CA ALA A 256 10.78 6.51 6.62
C ALA A 256 11.36 5.87 5.36
N TYR A 257 12.03 6.69 4.55
CA TYR A 257 12.58 6.30 3.25
C TYR A 257 14.08 6.57 3.20
N ASP A 258 14.80 5.72 2.49
CA ASP A 258 16.22 5.94 2.15
C ASP A 258 16.37 6.85 0.92
N SER A 259 17.63 7.11 0.52
CA SER A 259 17.98 7.93 -0.66
C SER A 259 17.44 7.38 -1.99
N ASN A 260 17.06 6.11 -2.05
CA ASN A 260 16.47 5.47 -3.24
C ASN A 260 14.94 5.49 -3.22
N GLY A 261 14.32 6.06 -2.17
CA GLY A 261 12.88 6.03 -1.96
C GLY A 261 12.36 4.67 -1.50
N THR A 262 13.24 3.80 -0.99
CA THR A 262 12.85 2.51 -0.41
C THR A 262 12.40 2.70 1.03
N VAL A 263 11.32 2.05 1.43
CA VAL A 263 10.85 2.12 2.82
C VAL A 263 11.82 1.37 3.72
N VAL A 264 12.35 2.07 4.72
CA VAL A 264 13.29 1.54 5.72
C VAL A 264 12.73 1.51 7.13
N GLY A 265 11.55 2.10 7.36
CA GLY A 265 10.92 2.08 8.66
C GLY A 265 9.47 2.58 8.60
N VAL A 266 8.63 2.03 9.46
CA VAL A 266 7.22 2.44 9.60
C VAL A 266 6.87 2.45 11.08
N ARG A 267 6.17 3.49 11.53
CA ARG A 267 5.66 3.55 12.89
C ARG A 267 4.28 4.20 12.91
N ARG A 268 3.40 3.70 13.75
CA ARG A 268 2.11 4.30 14.06
C ARG A 268 2.11 4.80 15.50
N TRP A 269 1.62 6.01 15.70
CA TRP A 269 1.23 6.57 16.97
C TRP A 269 -0.29 6.51 17.13
N GLU A 270 -0.74 6.23 18.33
CA GLU A 270 -2.16 6.13 18.65
C GLU A 270 -2.51 7.18 19.69
N GLY A 271 -3.41 8.09 19.34
CA GLY A 271 -3.98 9.10 20.21
C GLY A 271 -5.40 8.74 20.64
N GLY A 272 -5.89 9.49 21.62
CA GLY A 272 -7.24 9.37 22.13
C GLY A 272 -8.26 10.21 21.34
N ALA A 273 -9.35 10.56 22.04
CA ALA A 273 -10.42 11.38 21.48
C ALA A 273 -9.96 12.79 21.15
N LEU A 274 -10.51 13.36 20.07
CA LEU A 274 -10.24 14.73 19.63
C LEU A 274 -11.55 15.46 19.36
N GLN A 275 -11.73 16.62 20.01
CA GLN A 275 -12.93 17.44 19.83
C GLN A 275 -12.84 18.28 18.55
N PRO A 276 -13.98 18.60 17.90
CA PRO A 276 -14.02 19.53 16.78
C PRO A 276 -13.40 20.90 17.12
N GLY A 277 -12.66 21.47 16.19
CA GLY A 277 -11.95 22.73 16.37
C GLY A 277 -10.74 22.68 17.30
N SER A 278 -10.31 21.49 17.71
CA SER A 278 -9.18 21.29 18.62
C SER A 278 -8.00 20.61 17.92
N SER A 279 -6.84 20.69 18.58
CA SER A 279 -5.63 19.98 18.14
C SER A 279 -5.16 18.97 19.19
N LEU A 280 -4.56 17.89 18.74
CA LEU A 280 -3.93 16.86 19.57
C LEU A 280 -2.46 16.74 19.20
N HIS A 281 -1.59 16.97 20.17
CA HIS A 281 -0.14 16.84 19.99
C HIS A 281 0.28 15.37 19.93
N PHE A 282 1.21 15.04 19.05
CA PHE A 282 1.87 13.74 18.99
C PHE A 282 3.39 13.91 19.00
N ASP A 283 4.05 12.94 19.61
CA ASP A 283 5.50 12.81 19.67
C ASP A 283 5.83 11.31 19.71
N PHE A 284 6.63 10.84 18.76
CA PHE A 284 7.09 9.46 18.67
C PHE A 284 8.31 9.36 17.76
N SER A 285 8.85 8.17 17.63
CA SER A 285 10.02 7.96 16.79
C SER A 285 9.85 6.81 15.83
N VAL A 286 10.55 6.89 14.69
CA VAL A 286 10.69 5.80 13.74
C VAL A 286 12.18 5.43 13.63
N SER A 287 12.47 4.12 13.62
CA SER A 287 13.82 3.60 13.42
C SER A 287 13.92 2.95 12.06
N SER A 288 15.06 3.10 11.42
CA SER A 288 15.38 2.33 10.22
C SER A 288 15.77 0.91 10.58
N VAL A 289 15.24 -0.03 9.82
CA VAL A 289 15.68 -1.44 9.81
C VAL A 289 16.55 -1.76 8.58
N GLY A 290 16.81 -0.76 7.74
CA GLY A 290 17.56 -0.88 6.49
C GLY A 290 18.65 0.18 6.33
N GLY A 291 18.58 0.94 5.24
CA GLY A 291 19.45 2.06 4.93
C GLY A 291 19.30 3.25 5.89
N GLU A 292 20.02 4.35 5.63
CA GLU A 292 19.85 5.60 6.36
C GLU A 292 18.53 6.27 5.97
N ILE A 293 17.85 6.89 6.92
CA ILE A 293 16.63 7.68 6.70
C ILE A 293 17.05 9.00 6.04
N GLU A 294 16.49 9.29 4.88
CA GLU A 294 16.66 10.57 4.17
C GLU A 294 15.37 11.40 4.20
N ALA A 295 14.22 10.74 4.24
CA ALA A 295 12.92 11.40 4.27
C ALA A 295 11.93 10.67 5.15
N VAL A 296 10.93 11.41 5.66
CA VAL A 296 9.80 10.86 6.41
C VAL A 296 8.52 11.47 5.88
N GLU A 297 7.56 10.63 5.55
CA GLU A 297 6.20 11.03 5.19
C GLU A 297 5.23 10.74 6.33
N PHE A 298 4.19 11.59 6.44
CA PHE A 298 3.22 11.54 7.53
C PHE A 298 1.82 11.33 6.99
N PHE A 299 1.06 10.53 7.72
CA PHE A 299 -0.31 10.19 7.39
C PHE A 299 -1.17 10.23 8.65
N VAL A 300 -2.43 10.65 8.52
CA VAL A 300 -3.35 10.77 9.64
C VAL A 300 -4.68 10.09 9.33
N GLN A 301 -5.28 9.53 10.38
CA GLN A 301 -6.61 8.96 10.38
C GLN A 301 -7.30 9.32 11.69
N ALA A 302 -8.56 9.77 11.62
CA ALA A 302 -9.41 10.03 12.76
C ALA A 302 -10.79 9.37 12.57
N ARG A 303 -11.35 8.78 13.63
CA ARG A 303 -12.68 8.16 13.60
C ARG A 303 -13.43 8.27 14.92
#